data_7b95eb873920c19549c83730514c9d13
#
_entry.id   7b95eb873920c19549c83730514c9d13
#
_cell.length_a   1.000
_cell.length_b   1.000
_cell.length_c   1.000
_cell.angle_alpha   90.00
_cell.angle_beta   90.00
_cell.angle_gamma   90.00
#
_symmetry.space_group_name_H-M   'P 1'
#
loop_
_entity.id
_entity.type
_entity.pdbx_description
1 polymer ?
#
loop_
_entity_poly.entity_id
_entity_poly.type
_entity_poly.pdbx_seq_one_letter_code
_entity_poly.pdbx_strand_id
1 'polypeptide(L)'
;RDNGISIENKHYEATLEVLMRELRRDKTGQIQTRINEMADRTNAHWASLLSTLILNGTTTTCYDGQYFFDTDHTEGDNSTNQSNKLSITLSGLPTSVHGSTTDPGVEEMQQCILRAVQAILGFKDDQNEPMNEDARSFLVMTPTSLWAKANAAVNNSVLTSNAVNLSPNLRDMNFQVVMNPRLNTWTDKFTVFRTDGSVKPLIRQEETAVVMKA
;
A
#
# COMPACT_ATOMS: atom_id res chain seq x y z
N ARG A 1 -13.76 -20.28 12.69
CA ARG A 1 -13.23 -21.03 11.52
C ARG A 1 -11.71 -20.98 11.53
N ASP A 2 -11.08 -22.12 11.43
CA ASP A 2 -9.61 -22.18 11.34
C ASP A 2 -9.24 -22.08 9.85
N ASN A 3 -8.94 -20.86 9.39
CA ASN A 3 -8.51 -20.61 8.02
C ASN A 3 -6.99 -20.78 7.97
N GLY A 4 -6.53 -21.95 7.53
CA GLY A 4 -5.11 -22.21 7.31
C GLY A 4 -4.60 -21.48 6.08
N ILE A 5 -3.54 -20.67 6.23
CA ILE A 5 -2.82 -20.05 5.11
C ILE A 5 -1.53 -20.83 4.90
N SER A 6 -1.31 -21.35 3.68
CA SER A 6 -0.04 -21.95 3.29
C SER A 6 0.72 -21.01 2.37
N ILE A 7 1.93 -20.62 2.75
CA ILE A 7 2.81 -19.77 1.95
C ILE A 7 4.02 -20.57 1.52
N GLU A 8 4.17 -20.78 0.22
CA GLU A 8 5.32 -21.47 -0.35
C GLU A 8 6.53 -20.52 -0.43
N ASN A 9 7.68 -21.00 0.04
CA ASN A 9 8.93 -20.25 -0.08
C ASN A 9 9.41 -20.24 -1.53
N LYS A 10 9.85 -19.08 -2.00
CA LYS A 10 10.48 -18.91 -3.30
C LYS A 10 11.96 -18.63 -3.14
N HIS A 11 12.78 -19.35 -3.89
CA HIS A 11 14.21 -19.11 -3.93
C HIS A 11 14.54 -17.96 -4.87
N TYR A 12 15.36 -17.02 -4.40
CA TYR A 12 15.89 -15.92 -5.17
C TYR A 12 17.39 -15.88 -5.04
N GLU A 13 18.09 -15.80 -6.17
CA GLU A 13 19.54 -15.69 -6.21
C GLU A 13 19.98 -14.64 -7.22
N ALA A 14 21.14 -14.05 -7.00
CA ALA A 14 21.81 -13.17 -7.94
C ALA A 14 23.31 -13.45 -7.90
N THR A 15 23.93 -13.60 -9.07
CA THR A 15 25.35 -13.91 -9.19
C THR A 15 26.07 -12.76 -9.88
N LEU A 16 27.22 -12.37 -9.32
CA LEU A 16 28.17 -11.47 -9.95
C LEU A 16 29.43 -12.26 -10.31
N GLU A 17 29.67 -12.43 -11.59
CA GLU A 17 30.90 -13.05 -12.09
C GLU A 17 31.96 -11.98 -12.36
N VAL A 18 33.15 -12.20 -11.80
CA VAL A 18 34.31 -11.31 -11.97
C VAL A 18 35.54 -12.16 -12.31
N LEU A 19 36.18 -11.87 -13.42
CA LEU A 19 37.40 -12.55 -13.81
C LEU A 19 38.56 -12.12 -12.89
N MET A 20 39.36 -13.08 -12.42
CA MET A 20 40.50 -12.83 -11.52
C MET A 20 41.53 -11.81 -12.11
N ARG A 21 41.68 -11.79 -13.42
CA ARG A 21 42.56 -10.82 -14.11
C ARG A 21 41.99 -9.40 -13.99
N GLU A 22 40.64 -9.23 -13.97
CA GLU A 22 39.97 -7.92 -13.82
C GLU A 22 40.07 -7.44 -12.37
N LEU A 23 39.88 -8.35 -11.43
CA LEU A 23 40.07 -8.07 -10.01
C LEU A 23 41.46 -7.53 -9.69
N ARG A 24 42.51 -8.13 -10.29
CA ARG A 24 43.90 -7.69 -10.10
C ARG A 24 44.25 -6.36 -10.80
N ARG A 25 43.47 -5.96 -11.80
CA ARG A 25 43.69 -4.75 -12.61
C ARG A 25 42.75 -3.61 -12.23
N ASP A 26 41.81 -3.85 -11.33
CA ASP A 26 40.84 -2.84 -10.91
C ASP A 26 41.49 -1.76 -10.04
N LYS A 27 41.99 -0.72 -10.73
CA LYS A 27 42.55 0.48 -10.09
C LYS A 27 41.49 1.53 -9.74
N THR A 28 40.26 1.38 -10.24
CA THR A 28 39.20 2.38 -10.16
C THR A 28 38.10 2.00 -9.16
N GLY A 29 38.14 0.79 -8.59
CA GLY A 29 37.14 0.29 -7.64
C GLY A 29 35.77 -0.03 -8.28
N GLN A 30 35.74 -0.24 -9.59
CA GLN A 30 34.49 -0.55 -10.30
C GLN A 30 33.85 -1.84 -9.83
N ILE A 31 34.65 -2.84 -9.46
CA ILE A 31 34.14 -4.12 -8.95
C ILE A 31 33.45 -3.89 -7.62
N GLN A 32 34.03 -3.09 -6.72
CA GLN A 32 33.39 -2.73 -5.47
C GLN A 32 32.06 -1.99 -5.69
N THR A 33 32.01 -1.09 -6.68
CA THR A 33 30.77 -0.40 -7.05
C THR A 33 29.69 -1.39 -7.49
N ARG A 34 30.01 -2.39 -8.31
CA ARG A 34 29.06 -3.43 -8.73
C ARG A 34 28.57 -4.30 -7.58
N ILE A 35 29.45 -4.61 -6.62
CA ILE A 35 29.06 -5.33 -5.40
C ILE A 35 28.07 -4.50 -4.58
N ASN A 36 28.33 -3.21 -4.41
CA ASN A 36 27.43 -2.32 -3.70
C ASN A 36 26.08 -2.18 -4.41
N GLU A 37 26.07 -2.04 -5.73
CA GLU A 37 24.82 -2.02 -6.53
C GLU A 37 24.03 -3.32 -6.38
N MET A 38 24.69 -4.48 -6.32
CA MET A 38 24.01 -5.75 -6.09
C MET A 38 23.39 -5.81 -4.69
N ALA A 39 24.08 -5.30 -3.67
CA ALA A 39 23.56 -5.20 -2.32
C ALA A 39 22.36 -4.26 -2.24
N ASP A 40 22.39 -3.12 -2.90
CA ASP A 40 21.27 -2.17 -2.97
C ASP A 40 20.04 -2.80 -3.66
N ARG A 41 20.24 -3.53 -4.75
CA ARG A 41 19.17 -4.25 -5.44
C ARG A 41 18.57 -5.34 -4.56
N THR A 42 19.39 -6.03 -3.77
CA THR A 42 18.93 -7.03 -2.81
C THR A 42 18.04 -6.40 -1.73
N ASN A 43 18.44 -5.24 -1.18
CA ASN A 43 17.62 -4.49 -0.23
C ASN A 43 16.30 -4.02 -0.84
N ALA A 44 16.33 -3.59 -2.11
CA ALA A 44 15.15 -3.13 -2.84
C ALA A 44 14.20 -4.28 -3.27
N HIS A 45 14.64 -5.54 -3.19
CA HIS A 45 13.89 -6.69 -3.65
C HIS A 45 12.56 -6.86 -2.92
N TRP A 46 12.56 -6.72 -1.59
CA TRP A 46 11.34 -6.80 -0.78
C TRP A 46 10.31 -5.72 -1.14
N ALA A 47 10.78 -4.51 -1.40
CA ALA A 47 9.91 -3.42 -1.86
C ALA A 47 9.31 -3.73 -3.25
N SER A 48 10.08 -4.41 -4.11
CA SER A 48 9.58 -4.88 -5.42
C SER A 48 8.51 -5.94 -5.28
N LEU A 49 8.73 -6.95 -4.43
CA LEU A 49 7.75 -8.01 -4.19
C LEU A 49 6.45 -7.45 -3.60
N LEU A 50 6.56 -6.58 -2.59
CA LEU A 50 5.40 -5.92 -1.99
C LEU A 50 4.60 -5.13 -3.03
N SER A 51 5.27 -4.32 -3.84
CA SER A 51 4.60 -3.51 -4.86
C SER A 51 3.93 -4.37 -5.93
N THR A 52 4.58 -5.47 -6.34
CA THR A 52 4.01 -6.43 -7.29
C THR A 52 2.76 -7.10 -6.71
N LEU A 53 2.79 -7.46 -5.43
CA LEU A 53 1.64 -8.05 -4.75
C LEU A 53 0.45 -7.07 -4.72
N ILE A 54 0.70 -5.81 -4.40
CA ILE A 54 -0.32 -4.75 -4.39
C ILE A 54 -0.89 -4.52 -5.80
N LEU A 55 -0.04 -4.43 -6.83
CA LEU A 55 -0.48 -4.23 -8.21
C LEU A 55 -1.35 -5.38 -8.71
N ASN A 56 -1.02 -6.61 -8.32
CA ASN A 56 -1.77 -7.82 -8.67
C ASN A 56 -2.94 -8.11 -7.72
N GLY A 57 -3.20 -7.24 -6.77
CA GLY A 57 -4.24 -7.45 -5.75
C GLY A 57 -5.67 -7.59 -6.30
N THR A 58 -5.91 -7.19 -7.55
CA THR A 58 -7.21 -7.37 -8.23
C THR A 58 -7.28 -8.64 -9.09
N THR A 59 -6.23 -9.45 -9.10
CA THR A 59 -6.12 -10.67 -9.94
C THR A 59 -5.58 -11.88 -9.17
N THR A 60 -5.00 -11.67 -7.99
CA THR A 60 -4.44 -12.74 -7.15
C THR A 60 -5.42 -13.04 -6.02
N THR A 61 -5.81 -14.29 -5.91
CA THR A 61 -6.76 -14.77 -4.89
C THR A 61 -6.15 -14.79 -3.50
N CYS A 62 -6.97 -14.48 -2.50
CA CYS A 62 -6.66 -14.56 -1.08
C CYS A 62 -7.12 -15.90 -0.47
N TYR A 63 -7.04 -16.00 0.86
CA TYR A 63 -7.43 -17.18 1.64
C TYR A 63 -8.93 -17.52 1.55
N ASP A 64 -9.77 -16.52 1.28
CA ASP A 64 -11.21 -16.62 1.13
C ASP A 64 -11.67 -17.02 -0.29
N GLY A 65 -10.70 -17.12 -1.23
CA GLY A 65 -10.95 -17.43 -2.64
C GLY A 65 -11.28 -16.21 -3.51
N GLN A 66 -11.46 -15.02 -2.91
CA GLN A 66 -11.65 -13.76 -3.60
C GLN A 66 -10.32 -13.08 -3.88
N TYR A 67 -10.30 -12.02 -4.72
CA TYR A 67 -9.09 -11.23 -4.93
C TYR A 67 -8.78 -10.37 -3.70
N PHE A 68 -7.51 -10.00 -3.51
CA PHE A 68 -7.11 -9.17 -2.37
C PHE A 68 -7.85 -7.81 -2.34
N PHE A 69 -8.07 -7.18 -3.50
CA PHE A 69 -8.95 -6.02 -3.65
C PHE A 69 -10.18 -6.45 -4.43
N ASP A 70 -11.30 -6.62 -3.74
CA ASP A 70 -12.56 -7.06 -4.33
C ASP A 70 -13.77 -6.39 -3.67
N THR A 71 -14.96 -6.69 -4.19
CA THR A 71 -16.23 -6.12 -3.74
C THR A 71 -17.09 -7.10 -2.97
N ASP A 72 -16.67 -8.36 -2.88
CA ASP A 72 -17.48 -9.49 -2.41
C ASP A 72 -16.79 -10.42 -1.41
N HIS A 73 -15.90 -9.85 -0.60
CA HIS A 73 -15.36 -10.59 0.55
C HIS A 73 -16.46 -10.99 1.53
N THR A 74 -16.40 -12.22 2.02
CA THR A 74 -17.28 -12.72 3.05
C THR A 74 -16.47 -13.31 4.20
N GLU A 75 -16.89 -13.06 5.44
CA GLU A 75 -16.20 -13.59 6.61
C GLU A 75 -17.06 -14.68 7.28
N GLY A 76 -16.48 -15.87 7.39
CA GLY A 76 -17.10 -17.01 8.09
C GLY A 76 -18.50 -17.37 7.58
N ASP A 77 -19.45 -17.37 8.48
CA ASP A 77 -20.87 -17.63 8.19
C ASP A 77 -21.64 -16.34 7.84
N ASN A 78 -21.00 -15.18 7.92
CA ASN A 78 -21.57 -13.92 7.47
C ASN A 78 -21.58 -13.89 5.94
N SER A 79 -22.74 -14.02 5.35
CA SER A 79 -22.94 -14.00 3.89
C SER A 79 -23.03 -12.58 3.30
N THR A 80 -22.83 -11.55 4.11
CA THR A 80 -22.88 -10.16 3.65
C THR A 80 -21.57 -9.80 2.96
N ASN A 81 -21.63 -9.43 1.69
CA ASN A 81 -20.47 -9.00 0.94
C ASN A 81 -19.89 -7.70 1.53
N GLN A 82 -18.59 -7.69 1.74
CA GLN A 82 -17.82 -6.55 2.22
C GLN A 82 -16.80 -6.14 1.15
N SER A 83 -16.84 -4.87 0.76
CA SER A 83 -15.96 -4.36 -0.29
C SER A 83 -14.77 -3.63 0.30
N ASN A 84 -13.56 -4.06 -0.04
CA ASN A 84 -12.33 -3.30 0.20
C ASN A 84 -11.84 -2.57 -1.06
N LYS A 85 -12.60 -2.65 -2.17
CA LYS A 85 -12.34 -1.98 -3.43
C LYS A 85 -13.42 -0.93 -3.68
N LEU A 86 -13.08 0.33 -3.46
CA LEU A 86 -14.00 1.44 -3.61
C LEU A 86 -13.88 2.09 -4.99
N SER A 87 -15.03 2.40 -5.59
CA SER A 87 -15.12 3.27 -6.76
C SER A 87 -15.81 4.57 -6.35
N ILE A 88 -15.08 5.68 -6.36
CA ILE A 88 -15.55 6.97 -5.87
C ILE A 88 -15.70 7.92 -7.06
N THR A 89 -16.92 8.39 -7.29
CA THR A 89 -17.19 9.42 -8.29
C THR A 89 -16.91 10.79 -7.68
N LEU A 90 -15.92 11.53 -8.20
CA LEU A 90 -15.48 12.81 -7.64
C LEU A 90 -16.59 13.86 -7.65
N SER A 91 -17.39 13.94 -8.71
CA SER A 91 -18.53 14.87 -8.80
C SER A 91 -19.63 14.62 -7.77
N GLY A 92 -19.64 13.49 -7.11
CA GLY A 92 -20.57 13.18 -6.00
C GLY A 92 -20.00 13.48 -4.62
N LEU A 93 -18.78 14.04 -4.53
CA LEU A 93 -18.19 14.44 -3.26
C LEU A 93 -18.70 15.83 -2.84
N PRO A 94 -18.82 16.10 -1.53
CA PRO A 94 -19.27 17.38 -1.01
C PRO A 94 -18.15 18.45 -1.07
N THR A 95 -17.62 18.69 -2.26
CA THR A 95 -16.55 19.66 -2.54
C THR A 95 -17.05 20.67 -3.56
N SER A 96 -16.50 21.88 -3.55
CA SER A 96 -16.95 22.95 -4.44
C SER A 96 -16.30 22.92 -5.82
N VAL A 97 -15.12 22.36 -5.90
CA VAL A 97 -14.33 22.24 -7.14
C VAL A 97 -13.99 20.78 -7.35
N HIS A 98 -14.28 20.28 -8.53
CA HIS A 98 -13.99 18.90 -8.90
C HIS A 98 -12.83 18.86 -9.89
N GLY A 99 -11.83 18.02 -9.58
CA GLY A 99 -10.74 17.66 -10.47
C GLY A 99 -11.08 16.46 -11.36
N SER A 100 -10.05 15.88 -11.95
CA SER A 100 -10.15 14.60 -12.64
C SER A 100 -9.67 13.46 -11.73
N THR A 101 -9.99 12.23 -12.09
CA THR A 101 -9.54 11.04 -11.33
C THR A 101 -8.00 10.92 -11.29
N THR A 102 -7.31 11.45 -12.30
CA THR A 102 -5.84 11.47 -12.38
C THR A 102 -5.20 12.71 -11.74
N ASP A 103 -5.99 13.76 -11.50
CA ASP A 103 -5.57 15.00 -10.81
C ASP A 103 -6.73 15.52 -9.95
N PRO A 104 -7.06 14.85 -8.84
CA PRO A 104 -8.11 15.27 -7.93
C PRO A 104 -7.72 16.55 -7.18
N GLY A 105 -8.71 17.30 -6.75
CA GLY A 105 -8.51 18.38 -5.79
C GLY A 105 -8.01 17.85 -4.43
N VAL A 106 -7.37 18.70 -3.64
CA VAL A 106 -6.89 18.32 -2.29
C VAL A 106 -8.04 17.89 -1.38
N GLU A 107 -9.16 18.61 -1.44
CA GLU A 107 -10.38 18.28 -0.69
C GLU A 107 -11.00 16.95 -1.14
N GLU A 108 -11.03 16.70 -2.45
CA GLU A 108 -11.49 15.43 -3.00
C GLU A 108 -10.61 14.26 -2.54
N MET A 109 -9.29 14.44 -2.58
CA MET A 109 -8.35 13.43 -2.07
C MET A 109 -8.59 13.15 -0.59
N GLN A 110 -8.83 14.17 0.22
CA GLN A 110 -9.17 14.00 1.64
C GLN A 110 -10.46 13.18 1.80
N GLN A 111 -11.51 13.52 1.07
CA GLN A 111 -12.77 12.81 1.12
C GLN A 111 -12.62 11.34 0.68
N CYS A 112 -11.79 11.09 -0.35
CA CYS A 112 -11.47 9.72 -0.79
C CYS A 112 -10.74 8.92 0.30
N ILE A 113 -9.75 9.52 0.98
CA ILE A 113 -9.04 8.89 2.09
C ILE A 113 -10.01 8.58 3.24
N LEU A 114 -10.87 9.54 3.61
CA LEU A 114 -11.85 9.34 4.69
C LEU A 114 -12.87 8.26 4.36
N ARG A 115 -13.33 8.16 3.12
CA ARG A 115 -14.22 7.08 2.68
C ARG A 115 -13.53 5.71 2.74
N ALA A 116 -12.25 5.63 2.42
CA ALA A 116 -11.48 4.39 2.57
C ALA A 116 -11.36 4.00 4.04
N VAL A 117 -11.09 4.96 4.93
CA VAL A 117 -11.06 4.72 6.39
C VAL A 117 -12.44 4.29 6.90
N GLN A 118 -13.51 4.94 6.46
CA GLN A 118 -14.88 4.58 6.82
C GLN A 118 -15.20 3.13 6.41
N ALA A 119 -14.76 2.69 5.23
CA ALA A 119 -14.92 1.31 4.80
C ALA A 119 -14.16 0.33 5.70
N ILE A 120 -12.90 0.66 6.06
CA ILE A 120 -12.10 -0.18 6.97
C ILE A 120 -12.76 -0.30 8.36
N LEU A 121 -13.28 0.81 8.90
CA LEU A 121 -13.98 0.81 10.20
C LEU A 121 -15.33 0.06 10.13
N GLY A 122 -15.92 -0.02 8.95
CA GLY A 122 -17.19 -0.69 8.72
C GLY A 122 -17.10 -2.21 8.52
N PHE A 123 -15.89 -2.78 8.42
CA PHE A 123 -15.72 -4.22 8.26
C PHE A 123 -16.17 -4.99 9.50
N LYS A 124 -16.81 -6.10 9.27
CA LYS A 124 -17.44 -6.94 10.29
C LYS A 124 -16.84 -8.34 10.26
N ASP A 125 -16.85 -8.96 11.40
CA ASP A 125 -16.45 -10.35 11.59
C ASP A 125 -17.58 -11.36 11.23
N ASP A 126 -17.34 -12.63 11.51
CA ASP A 126 -18.29 -13.73 11.28
C ASP A 126 -19.54 -13.64 12.18
N GLN A 127 -19.48 -12.89 13.29
CA GLN A 127 -20.61 -12.61 14.19
C GLN A 127 -21.35 -11.31 13.83
N ASN A 128 -20.96 -10.66 12.71
CA ASN A 128 -21.50 -9.37 12.27
C ASN A 128 -21.17 -8.19 13.22
N GLU A 129 -20.11 -8.33 14.04
CA GLU A 129 -19.60 -7.29 14.92
C GLU A 129 -18.46 -6.50 14.23
N PRO A 130 -18.30 -5.19 14.52
CA PRO A 130 -17.22 -4.40 13.95
C PRO A 130 -15.84 -4.91 14.36
N MET A 131 -14.98 -5.25 13.40
CA MET A 131 -13.64 -5.79 13.69
C MET A 131 -12.52 -4.71 13.76
N ASN A 132 -12.79 -3.48 13.38
CA ASN A 132 -11.82 -2.40 13.30
C ASN A 132 -12.20 -1.14 14.09
N GLU A 133 -13.07 -1.22 15.08
CA GLU A 133 -13.57 -0.05 15.82
C GLU A 133 -12.48 0.71 16.60
N ASP A 134 -11.38 0.04 16.94
CA ASP A 134 -10.23 0.58 17.66
C ASP A 134 -9.13 1.14 16.73
N ALA A 135 -9.32 1.07 15.40
CA ALA A 135 -8.32 1.54 14.44
C ALA A 135 -8.11 3.04 14.54
N ARG A 136 -6.84 3.46 14.66
CA ARG A 136 -6.40 4.86 14.77
C ARG A 136 -5.24 5.21 13.87
N SER A 137 -4.52 4.22 13.32
CA SER A 137 -3.33 4.45 12.51
C SER A 137 -3.49 3.86 11.12
N PHE A 138 -3.28 4.71 10.11
CA PHE A 138 -3.47 4.36 8.71
C PHE A 138 -2.27 4.76 7.86
N LEU A 139 -1.91 3.90 6.92
CA LEU A 139 -0.92 4.15 5.88
C LEU A 139 -1.64 4.40 4.56
N VAL A 140 -1.44 5.56 4.00
CA VAL A 140 -1.92 5.93 2.66
C VAL A 140 -0.77 5.77 1.68
N MET A 141 -0.82 4.75 0.82
CA MET A 141 0.20 4.50 -0.18
C MET A 141 -0.27 4.95 -1.55
N THR A 142 0.49 5.84 -2.16
CA THR A 142 0.13 6.48 -3.43
C THR A 142 1.21 6.32 -4.49
N PRO A 143 0.85 6.33 -5.79
CA PRO A 143 1.80 6.57 -6.87
C PRO A 143 2.37 8.00 -6.78
N THR A 144 3.42 8.29 -7.56
CA THR A 144 4.07 9.61 -7.55
C THR A 144 3.14 10.74 -7.99
N SER A 145 2.22 10.47 -8.92
CA SER A 145 1.25 11.45 -9.45
C SER A 145 0.28 11.99 -8.38
N LEU A 146 -0.18 11.13 -7.48
CA LEU A 146 -1.18 11.49 -6.46
C LEU A 146 -0.56 11.90 -5.12
N TRP A 147 0.75 11.69 -4.93
CA TRP A 147 1.41 11.87 -3.63
C TRP A 147 1.27 13.30 -3.08
N ALA A 148 1.51 14.32 -3.92
CA ALA A 148 1.46 15.70 -3.47
C ALA A 148 0.06 16.09 -2.96
N LYS A 149 -1.00 15.65 -3.64
CA LYS A 149 -2.39 15.88 -3.24
C LYS A 149 -2.74 15.11 -1.96
N ALA A 150 -2.34 13.85 -1.84
CA ALA A 150 -2.57 13.05 -0.65
C ALA A 150 -1.82 13.60 0.57
N ASN A 151 -0.57 14.03 0.38
CA ASN A 151 0.21 14.64 1.45
C ASN A 151 -0.40 15.97 1.92
N ALA A 152 -0.85 16.81 0.99
CA ALA A 152 -1.55 18.05 1.32
C ALA A 152 -2.91 17.77 2.00
N ALA A 153 -3.65 16.76 1.56
CA ALA A 153 -4.95 16.37 2.13
C ALA A 153 -4.87 15.97 3.60
N VAL A 154 -3.75 15.33 4.00
CA VAL A 154 -3.53 14.86 5.36
C VAL A 154 -2.88 15.90 6.25
N ASN A 155 -1.88 16.64 5.73
CA ASN A 155 -1.03 17.50 6.55
C ASN A 155 -1.47 18.97 6.61
N ASN A 156 -2.31 19.44 5.68
CA ASN A 156 -2.79 20.80 5.73
C ASN A 156 -3.75 21.01 6.91
N SER A 157 -3.40 21.94 7.79
CA SER A 157 -4.22 22.29 8.95
C SER A 157 -5.54 22.99 8.60
N VAL A 158 -5.60 23.58 7.42
CA VAL A 158 -6.78 24.29 6.90
C VAL A 158 -6.96 23.97 5.42
N LEU A 159 -8.12 23.43 5.08
CA LEU A 159 -8.61 23.32 3.71
C LEU A 159 -9.75 24.33 3.57
N THR A 160 -9.68 25.19 2.57
CA THR A 160 -10.71 26.21 2.29
C THR A 160 -11.54 25.78 1.10
N SER A 161 -12.83 25.56 1.30
CA SER A 161 -13.80 25.38 0.24
C SER A 161 -14.87 26.47 0.34
N ASN A 162 -15.10 27.23 -0.71
CA ASN A 162 -16.12 28.30 -0.76
C ASN A 162 -16.15 29.22 0.47
N ALA A 163 -14.99 29.71 0.92
CA ALA A 163 -14.84 30.56 2.12
C ALA A 163 -15.21 29.87 3.46
N VAL A 164 -15.45 28.58 3.46
CA VAL A 164 -15.61 27.80 4.69
C VAL A 164 -14.30 27.08 4.97
N ASN A 165 -13.73 27.30 6.15
CA ASN A 165 -12.54 26.59 6.62
C ASN A 165 -12.96 25.17 7.02
N LEU A 166 -12.68 24.20 6.16
CA LEU A 166 -12.77 22.79 6.49
C LEU A 166 -11.43 22.40 7.16
N SER A 167 -11.32 22.66 8.46
CA SER A 167 -10.21 22.12 9.21
C SER A 167 -10.38 20.60 9.35
N PRO A 168 -9.46 19.79 8.80
CA PRO A 168 -9.55 18.35 9.00
C PRO A 168 -9.27 18.04 10.47
N ASN A 169 -10.32 17.84 11.25
CA ASN A 169 -10.19 17.38 12.63
C ASN A 169 -9.84 15.89 12.65
N LEU A 170 -8.71 15.54 11.99
CA LEU A 170 -8.15 14.18 12.00
C LEU A 170 -7.28 13.92 13.23
N ARG A 171 -7.43 14.73 14.31
CA ARG A 171 -6.57 14.69 15.49
C ARG A 171 -6.59 13.35 16.22
N ASP A 172 -7.67 12.59 16.09
CA ASP A 172 -7.81 11.29 16.74
C ASP A 172 -7.28 10.12 15.90
N MET A 173 -6.82 10.40 14.68
CA MET A 173 -6.29 9.42 13.76
C MET A 173 -4.90 9.82 13.29
N ASN A 174 -4.01 8.82 13.19
CA ASN A 174 -2.65 9.01 12.68
C ASN A 174 -2.59 8.52 11.23
N PHE A 175 -2.23 9.43 10.33
CA PHE A 175 -2.04 9.12 8.92
C PHE A 175 -0.58 9.26 8.53
N GLN A 176 -0.06 8.22 7.87
CA GLN A 176 1.23 8.26 7.21
C GLN A 176 1.02 8.17 5.70
N VAL A 177 1.49 9.17 4.96
CA VAL A 177 1.44 9.16 3.50
C VAL A 177 2.78 8.71 2.94
N VAL A 178 2.77 7.63 2.16
CA VAL A 178 3.97 7.06 1.55
C VAL A 178 3.84 7.08 0.04
N MET A 179 4.82 7.67 -0.62
CA MET A 179 4.98 7.60 -2.06
C MET A 179 5.66 6.29 -2.46
N ASN A 180 5.04 5.54 -3.36
CA ASN A 180 5.64 4.34 -3.93
C ASN A 180 5.76 4.47 -5.45
N PRO A 181 6.96 4.78 -5.98
CA PRO A 181 7.16 4.94 -7.42
C PRO A 181 6.88 3.67 -8.23
N ARG A 182 6.89 2.49 -7.60
CA ARG A 182 6.58 1.22 -8.28
C ARG A 182 5.09 1.05 -8.59
N LEU A 183 4.23 1.92 -8.02
CA LEU A 183 2.79 1.98 -8.32
C LEU A 183 2.46 2.96 -9.46
N ASN A 184 3.41 3.45 -10.25
CA ASN A 184 3.17 4.47 -11.27
C ASN A 184 2.29 4.02 -12.45
N THR A 185 1.97 2.73 -12.55
CA THR A 185 0.91 2.25 -13.47
C THR A 185 -0.49 2.64 -12.97
N TRP A 186 -0.63 3.00 -11.69
CA TRP A 186 -1.86 3.53 -11.11
C TRP A 186 -1.90 5.05 -11.29
N THR A 187 -2.73 5.51 -12.19
CA THR A 187 -2.90 6.94 -12.48
C THR A 187 -4.01 7.58 -11.66
N ASP A 188 -4.97 6.77 -11.20
CA ASP A 188 -6.22 7.17 -10.56
C ASP A 188 -6.53 6.34 -9.29
N LYS A 189 -5.55 5.63 -8.76
CA LYS A 189 -5.72 4.69 -7.64
C LYS A 189 -4.70 4.92 -6.56
N PHE A 190 -5.09 4.63 -5.32
CA PHE A 190 -4.23 4.55 -4.16
C PHE A 190 -4.77 3.51 -3.18
N THR A 191 -3.99 3.14 -2.18
CA THR A 191 -4.42 2.20 -1.14
C THR A 191 -4.30 2.80 0.24
N VAL A 192 -5.19 2.37 1.15
CA VAL A 192 -5.14 2.70 2.57
C VAL A 192 -5.08 1.40 3.36
N PHE A 193 -4.13 1.31 4.27
CA PHE A 193 -3.94 0.15 5.15
C PHE A 193 -4.05 0.57 6.60
N ARG A 194 -4.72 -0.23 7.42
CA ARG A 194 -4.64 -0.13 8.87
C ARG A 194 -3.28 -0.66 9.33
N THR A 195 -2.59 0.07 10.24
CA THR A 195 -1.23 -0.28 10.69
C THR A 195 -1.12 -0.68 12.15
N ASP A 196 -2.12 -0.35 12.98
CA ASP A 196 -2.15 -0.62 14.42
C ASP A 196 -2.78 -1.97 14.80
N GLY A 197 -3.48 -2.65 13.87
CA GLY A 197 -4.06 -3.96 14.12
C GLY A 197 -3.03 -5.05 14.46
N SER A 198 -3.43 -6.05 15.23
CA SER A 198 -2.60 -7.22 15.56
C SER A 198 -2.30 -8.08 14.32
N VAL A 199 -3.29 -8.24 13.46
CA VAL A 199 -3.16 -8.91 12.17
C VAL A 199 -2.82 -7.89 11.10
N LYS A 200 -1.80 -8.19 10.29
CA LYS A 200 -1.38 -7.31 9.20
C LYS A 200 -1.92 -7.83 7.88
N PRO A 201 -2.32 -6.93 6.96
CA PRO A 201 -2.91 -7.33 5.67
C PRO A 201 -1.88 -7.99 4.72
N LEU A 202 -0.59 -7.77 4.94
CA LEU A 202 0.49 -8.29 4.13
C LEU A 202 1.51 -9.00 5.01
N ILE A 203 1.90 -10.22 4.62
CA ILE A 203 2.81 -11.08 5.39
C ILE A 203 4.12 -11.17 4.62
N ARG A 204 5.23 -10.91 5.31
CA ARG A 204 6.58 -11.22 4.85
C ARG A 204 7.03 -12.50 5.52
N GLN A 205 7.37 -13.52 4.72
CA GLN A 205 7.97 -14.77 5.18
C GLN A 205 9.41 -14.84 4.69
N GLU A 206 10.34 -15.14 5.59
CA GLU A 206 11.76 -15.31 5.29
C GLU A 206 12.28 -16.53 6.05
N GLU A 207 12.62 -17.59 5.32
CA GLU A 207 13.17 -18.81 5.92
C GLU A 207 14.68 -18.69 6.12
N THR A 208 15.36 -18.12 5.13
CA THR A 208 16.81 -17.93 5.17
C THR A 208 17.15 -16.49 4.82
N ALA A 209 17.86 -15.82 5.72
CA ALA A 209 18.34 -14.46 5.47
C ALA A 209 19.29 -14.42 4.26
N VAL A 210 19.37 -13.26 3.62
CA VAL A 210 20.27 -13.06 2.48
C VAL A 210 21.73 -13.29 2.92
N VAL A 211 22.42 -14.19 2.24
CA VAL A 211 23.82 -14.53 2.50
C VAL A 211 24.62 -14.29 1.22
N MET A 212 25.71 -13.50 1.34
CA MET A 212 26.71 -13.39 0.28
C MET A 212 27.75 -14.49 0.45
N LYS A 213 27.94 -15.30 -0.59
CA LYS A 213 28.99 -16.32 -0.66
C LYS A 213 29.96 -15.95 -1.78
N ALA A 214 31.24 -15.98 -1.51
CA ALA A 214 32.30 -15.76 -2.48
C ALA A 214 32.89 -17.10 -2.92
#